data_813cc7828ed079dc40708f24d7151a46
#
_entry.id   813cc7828ed079dc40708f24d7151a46
#
_cell.length_a   1.000
_cell.length_b   1.000
_cell.length_c   1.000
_cell.angle_alpha   90.00
_cell.angle_beta   90.00
_cell.angle_gamma   90.00
#
_symmetry.space_group_name_H-M   'P 1'
#
loop_
_entity.id
_entity.type
_entity.pdbx_description
1 polymer ?
#
loop_
_entity_poly.entity_id
_entity_poly.type
_entity_poly.pdbx_seq_one_letter_code
_entity_poly.pdbx_strand_id
1 'polypeptide(L)'
;MKLLDAIKTYADAKPQAEAFRSLDHSLTYGELWDLSERVASGIQKHTADGSKAPVLVYGHMEPNMIASFLGSVKAGRPYIPVDVSIPAERIVKIIESSGAELLISVSGDAVDTGSNLIKTVTPEELAADGDADLSRENWVKELDTFYIIYTSGSTGNPKGVQISADNLQSFTDWICRDFPVGEGKTFLNQAPFSFDLSVMDIFPSLQTGGTLHCVTKDKINKPKVLFEELEKSKLNVWTSTPSFVQMCLMDPGFTQELLPEAEVFMFCGEALPAAVAQELLNRFPKARVFNTYGPTETTVAVTSVEITQQIIDENESLPVGFAKPDMDIFIMDENGNKLPDGEKGEIIIAGPSVSKGYLGEPSLTEKAFFPIDGQWAYHTGDAGYVQDGQIFCQGRLDFQIKLHGYRMELEEIEVHVRQSQYVRTAVVIPYQPNGPVEYLIAAIVPEKHDFEKEFQLTSAIKKELAASLPAYMIPRKFIYQDHIQMTANGKIDRKRIGEEVLV
;
A
#
# COMPACT_ATOMS: atom_id res chain seq x y z
N MET A 1 -21.08 0.71 -11.94
CA MET A 1 -20.27 0.36 -10.74
C MET A 1 -20.87 1.12 -9.55
N LYS A 2 -21.32 0.40 -8.50
CA LYS A 2 -21.99 1.01 -7.34
C LYS A 2 -21.19 2.14 -6.68
N LEU A 3 -19.88 1.99 -6.59
CA LEU A 3 -18.99 3.02 -6.01
C LEU A 3 -19.10 4.36 -6.74
N LEU A 4 -18.95 4.37 -8.08
CA LEU A 4 -19.05 5.61 -8.86
C LEU A 4 -20.45 6.21 -8.82
N ASP A 5 -21.50 5.36 -8.81
CA ASP A 5 -22.88 5.81 -8.68
C ASP A 5 -23.17 6.43 -7.31
N ALA A 6 -22.56 5.89 -6.23
CA ALA A 6 -22.65 6.47 -4.89
C ALA A 6 -21.98 7.86 -4.84
N ILE A 7 -20.76 8.01 -5.37
CA ILE A 7 -20.05 9.29 -5.43
C ILE A 7 -20.89 10.31 -6.21
N LYS A 8 -21.45 9.92 -7.37
CA LYS A 8 -22.34 10.80 -8.14
C LYS A 8 -23.57 11.23 -7.35
N THR A 9 -24.17 10.29 -6.61
CA THR A 9 -25.35 10.59 -5.79
C THR A 9 -25.04 11.70 -4.77
N TYR A 10 -23.88 11.65 -4.12
CA TYR A 10 -23.45 12.73 -3.22
C TYR A 10 -23.10 14.03 -3.94
N ALA A 11 -22.45 13.95 -5.11
CA ALA A 11 -22.17 15.13 -5.94
C ALA A 11 -23.47 15.85 -6.37
N ASP A 12 -24.52 15.10 -6.68
CA ASP A 12 -25.83 15.66 -7.06
C ASP A 12 -26.61 16.20 -5.84
N ALA A 13 -26.64 15.41 -4.73
CA ALA A 13 -27.47 15.74 -3.57
C ALA A 13 -26.82 16.72 -2.60
N LYS A 14 -25.49 16.69 -2.45
CA LYS A 14 -24.70 17.47 -1.50
C LYS A 14 -23.43 18.03 -2.17
N PRO A 15 -23.54 18.80 -3.27
CA PRO A 15 -22.36 19.23 -4.07
C PRO A 15 -21.34 20.05 -3.28
N GLN A 16 -21.75 20.72 -2.20
CA GLN A 16 -20.88 21.53 -1.33
C GLN A 16 -20.29 20.74 -0.15
N ALA A 17 -20.64 19.46 0.03
CA ALA A 17 -19.99 18.64 1.04
C ALA A 17 -18.53 18.37 0.67
N GLU A 18 -17.65 18.39 1.68
CA GLU A 18 -16.22 18.09 1.45
C GLU A 18 -16.02 16.60 1.15
N ALA A 19 -15.40 16.29 0.01
CA ALA A 19 -14.95 14.95 -0.35
C ALA A 19 -13.49 14.73 0.08
N PHE A 20 -12.70 15.80 0.04
CA PHE A 20 -11.28 15.79 0.41
C PHE A 20 -10.94 17.03 1.22
N ARG A 21 -10.07 16.86 2.21
CA ARG A 21 -9.50 17.93 3.01
C ARG A 21 -8.07 17.60 3.43
N SER A 22 -7.21 18.61 3.40
CA SER A 22 -5.90 18.62 4.05
C SER A 22 -5.71 20.00 4.66
N LEU A 23 -4.57 20.27 5.30
CA LEU A 23 -4.28 21.61 5.84
C LEU A 23 -4.33 22.69 4.77
N ASP A 24 -3.89 22.37 3.55
CA ASP A 24 -3.63 23.34 2.48
C ASP A 24 -4.68 23.29 1.37
N HIS A 25 -5.45 22.20 1.25
CA HIS A 25 -6.37 21.95 0.14
C HIS A 25 -7.69 21.35 0.61
N SER A 26 -8.76 21.72 -0.07
CA SER A 26 -10.06 21.06 0.04
C SER A 26 -10.67 20.88 -1.34
N LEU A 27 -11.57 19.90 -1.47
CA LEU A 27 -12.33 19.62 -2.67
C LEU A 27 -13.71 19.11 -2.28
N THR A 28 -14.75 19.71 -2.81
CA THR A 28 -16.14 19.28 -2.58
C THR A 28 -16.53 18.12 -3.51
N TYR A 29 -17.62 17.42 -3.19
CA TYR A 29 -18.14 16.34 -4.06
C TYR A 29 -18.52 16.85 -5.45
N GLY A 30 -19.11 18.07 -5.55
CA GLY A 30 -19.44 18.69 -6.83
C GLY A 30 -18.21 18.99 -7.68
N GLU A 31 -17.19 19.59 -7.07
CA GLU A 31 -15.92 19.90 -7.74
C GLU A 31 -15.16 18.63 -8.14
N LEU A 32 -15.10 17.63 -7.26
CA LEU A 32 -14.48 16.33 -7.55
C LEU A 32 -15.13 15.65 -8.75
N TRP A 33 -16.47 15.63 -8.76
CA TRP A 33 -17.21 14.98 -9.85
C TRP A 33 -16.98 15.70 -11.18
N ASP A 34 -17.17 17.03 -11.22
CA ASP A 34 -17.00 17.86 -12.42
C ASP A 34 -15.57 17.78 -12.97
N LEU A 35 -14.56 17.92 -12.09
CA LEU A 35 -13.16 17.81 -12.49
C LEU A 35 -12.84 16.42 -13.05
N SER A 36 -13.34 15.36 -12.42
CA SER A 36 -13.08 13.99 -12.89
C SER A 36 -13.77 13.68 -14.24
N GLU A 37 -14.93 14.29 -14.55
CA GLU A 37 -15.55 14.16 -15.87
C GLU A 37 -14.75 14.88 -16.94
N ARG A 38 -14.31 16.10 -16.67
CA ARG A 38 -13.47 16.86 -17.61
C ARG A 38 -12.12 16.20 -17.85
N VAL A 39 -11.47 15.68 -16.79
CA VAL A 39 -10.22 14.90 -16.91
C VAL A 39 -10.44 13.65 -17.75
N ALA A 40 -11.56 12.92 -17.56
CA ALA A 40 -11.86 11.73 -18.33
C ALA A 40 -12.03 12.05 -19.84
N SER A 41 -12.74 13.12 -20.18
CA SER A 41 -12.88 13.57 -21.56
C SER A 41 -11.52 13.98 -22.17
N GLY A 42 -10.70 14.69 -21.40
CA GLY A 42 -9.33 15.03 -21.82
C GLY A 42 -8.48 13.78 -22.07
N ILE A 43 -8.51 12.78 -21.18
CA ILE A 43 -7.79 11.51 -21.37
C ILE A 43 -8.18 10.85 -22.69
N GLN A 44 -9.48 10.78 -23.03
CA GLN A 44 -9.92 10.21 -24.31
C GLN A 44 -9.37 10.96 -25.53
N LYS A 45 -9.26 12.28 -25.47
CA LYS A 45 -8.67 13.07 -26.56
C LYS A 45 -7.14 12.94 -26.66
N HIS A 46 -6.48 12.64 -25.56
CA HIS A 46 -5.01 12.57 -25.48
C HIS A 46 -4.43 11.18 -25.63
N THR A 47 -5.28 10.16 -25.80
CA THR A 47 -4.89 8.74 -25.92
C THR A 47 -5.48 8.12 -27.16
N ALA A 48 -4.98 6.95 -27.59
CA ALA A 48 -5.49 6.25 -28.76
C ALA A 48 -6.93 5.75 -28.56
N ASP A 49 -7.75 5.87 -29.60
CA ASP A 49 -9.14 5.41 -29.59
C ASP A 49 -9.24 3.92 -29.23
N GLY A 50 -10.10 3.60 -28.27
CA GLY A 50 -10.34 2.21 -27.84
C GLY A 50 -9.20 1.58 -27.03
N SER A 51 -8.10 2.30 -26.77
CA SER A 51 -7.00 1.80 -25.93
C SER A 51 -7.47 1.62 -24.49
N LYS A 52 -7.02 0.52 -23.86
CA LYS A 52 -7.21 0.20 -22.44
C LYS A 52 -5.93 0.34 -21.64
N ALA A 53 -4.88 0.94 -22.22
CA ALA A 53 -3.61 1.19 -21.54
C ALA A 53 -3.83 2.03 -20.28
N PRO A 54 -3.10 1.73 -19.18
CA PRO A 54 -3.26 2.47 -17.94
C PRO A 54 -2.80 3.93 -18.05
N VAL A 55 -3.28 4.75 -17.13
CA VAL A 55 -2.86 6.14 -16.95
C VAL A 55 -2.02 6.22 -15.69
N LEU A 56 -0.79 6.73 -15.78
CA LEU A 56 0.00 7.06 -14.59
C LEU A 56 -0.50 8.39 -14.00
N VAL A 57 -0.68 8.41 -12.67
CA VAL A 57 -1.02 9.62 -11.94
C VAL A 57 0.08 9.89 -10.92
N TYR A 58 0.88 10.93 -11.19
CA TYR A 58 2.05 11.30 -10.39
C TYR A 58 1.75 12.50 -9.50
N GLY A 59 1.99 12.37 -8.21
CA GLY A 59 1.74 13.39 -7.20
C GLY A 59 1.86 12.84 -5.78
N HIS A 60 1.53 13.65 -4.75
CA HIS A 60 1.62 13.24 -3.35
C HIS A 60 0.35 13.62 -2.56
N MET A 61 -0.63 12.72 -2.52
CA MET A 61 -1.84 12.85 -1.68
C MET A 61 -2.62 14.18 -1.91
N GLU A 62 -2.63 14.68 -3.16
CA GLU A 62 -3.35 15.89 -3.54
C GLU A 62 -4.77 15.56 -4.03
N PRO A 63 -5.73 16.51 -3.90
CA PRO A 63 -7.12 16.28 -4.32
C PRO A 63 -7.25 15.96 -5.81
N ASN A 64 -6.42 16.58 -6.65
CA ASN A 64 -6.42 16.36 -8.09
C ASN A 64 -5.93 14.96 -8.49
N MET A 65 -5.21 14.23 -7.61
CA MET A 65 -4.93 12.82 -7.84
C MET A 65 -6.22 12.00 -7.81
N ILE A 66 -7.10 12.23 -6.83
CA ILE A 66 -8.38 11.51 -6.72
C ILE A 66 -9.26 11.82 -7.93
N ALA A 67 -9.34 13.10 -8.33
CA ALA A 67 -10.07 13.48 -9.55
C ALA A 67 -9.50 12.80 -10.80
N SER A 68 -8.16 12.63 -10.88
CA SER A 68 -7.49 11.93 -11.98
C SER A 68 -7.71 10.42 -11.94
N PHE A 69 -7.80 9.79 -10.75
CA PHE A 69 -8.17 8.39 -10.59
C PHE A 69 -9.59 8.13 -11.12
N LEU A 70 -10.54 8.93 -10.65
CA LEU A 70 -11.93 8.84 -11.12
C LEU A 70 -12.05 9.19 -12.61
N GLY A 71 -11.29 10.17 -13.09
CA GLY A 71 -11.23 10.52 -14.51
C GLY A 71 -10.72 9.36 -15.37
N SER A 72 -9.65 8.70 -14.94
CA SER A 72 -9.09 7.54 -15.65
C SER A 72 -10.11 6.41 -15.79
N VAL A 73 -10.77 6.02 -14.69
CA VAL A 73 -11.75 4.92 -14.73
C VAL A 73 -13.05 5.30 -15.47
N LYS A 74 -13.44 6.58 -15.47
CA LYS A 74 -14.54 7.08 -16.29
C LYS A 74 -14.18 7.10 -17.79
N ALA A 75 -12.89 7.28 -18.11
CA ALA A 75 -12.37 7.13 -19.48
C ALA A 75 -12.21 5.66 -19.93
N GLY A 76 -12.54 4.68 -19.06
CA GLY A 76 -12.43 3.26 -19.32
C GLY A 76 -11.01 2.70 -19.19
N ARG A 77 -10.14 3.35 -18.43
CA ARG A 77 -8.72 2.99 -18.24
C ARG A 77 -8.39 2.81 -16.76
N PRO A 78 -7.57 1.81 -16.39
CA PRO A 78 -7.06 1.74 -15.05
C PRO A 78 -6.08 2.89 -14.77
N TYR A 79 -5.95 3.29 -13.51
CA TYR A 79 -4.89 4.21 -13.10
C TYR A 79 -3.76 3.49 -12.35
N ILE A 80 -2.55 4.08 -12.42
CA ILE A 80 -1.38 3.69 -11.67
C ILE A 80 -0.97 4.88 -10.82
N PRO A 81 -1.16 4.85 -9.48
CA PRO A 81 -0.72 5.95 -8.63
C PRO A 81 0.79 5.86 -8.40
N VAL A 82 1.50 6.96 -8.61
CA VAL A 82 2.95 7.08 -8.44
C VAL A 82 3.26 8.26 -7.52
N ASP A 83 3.89 7.98 -6.39
CA ASP A 83 4.26 9.00 -5.41
C ASP A 83 5.54 9.74 -5.82
N VAL A 84 5.63 11.02 -5.50
CA VAL A 84 6.80 11.87 -5.78
C VAL A 84 8.10 11.39 -5.13
N SER A 85 8.01 10.54 -4.11
CA SER A 85 9.18 9.92 -3.47
C SER A 85 9.79 8.76 -4.26
N ILE A 86 9.15 8.33 -5.35
CA ILE A 86 9.63 7.25 -6.21
C ILE A 86 10.72 7.79 -7.15
N PRO A 87 11.92 7.19 -7.18
CA PRO A 87 12.99 7.64 -8.08
C PRO A 87 12.62 7.55 -9.56
N ALA A 88 13.14 8.48 -10.37
CA ALA A 88 12.84 8.56 -11.81
C ALA A 88 13.15 7.25 -12.56
N GLU A 89 14.25 6.57 -12.25
CA GLU A 89 14.60 5.27 -12.86
C GLU A 89 13.50 4.20 -12.58
N ARG A 90 12.92 4.20 -11.40
CA ARG A 90 11.83 3.29 -11.05
C ARG A 90 10.54 3.67 -11.78
N ILE A 91 10.26 4.96 -11.95
CA ILE A 91 9.12 5.44 -12.75
C ILE A 91 9.25 4.99 -14.21
N VAL A 92 10.46 5.08 -14.80
CA VAL A 92 10.75 4.57 -16.15
C VAL A 92 10.40 3.08 -16.27
N LYS A 93 10.84 2.26 -15.32
CA LYS A 93 10.49 0.82 -15.29
C LYS A 93 8.98 0.58 -15.20
N ILE A 94 8.26 1.39 -14.43
CA ILE A 94 6.79 1.32 -14.34
C ILE A 94 6.15 1.68 -15.69
N ILE A 95 6.61 2.74 -16.35
CA ILE A 95 6.12 3.15 -17.68
C ILE A 95 6.32 2.03 -18.69
N GLU A 96 7.53 1.48 -18.77
CA GLU A 96 7.89 0.43 -19.72
C GLU A 96 7.10 -0.87 -19.49
N SER A 97 6.98 -1.30 -18.22
CA SER A 97 6.27 -2.55 -17.88
C SER A 97 4.76 -2.42 -17.95
N SER A 98 4.21 -1.23 -17.73
CA SER A 98 2.76 -1.02 -17.76
C SER A 98 2.19 -0.78 -19.16
N GLY A 99 3.02 -0.35 -20.11
CA GLY A 99 2.57 0.12 -21.41
C GLY A 99 1.67 1.36 -21.35
N ALA A 100 1.80 2.18 -20.30
CA ALA A 100 1.02 3.40 -20.14
C ALA A 100 1.31 4.41 -21.26
N GLU A 101 0.25 5.06 -21.74
CA GLU A 101 0.31 6.05 -22.84
C GLU A 101 0.30 7.50 -22.34
N LEU A 102 -0.14 7.71 -21.10
CA LEU A 102 -0.32 9.03 -20.52
C LEU A 102 0.14 9.08 -19.07
N LEU A 103 0.86 10.13 -18.70
CA LEU A 103 1.20 10.50 -17.34
C LEU A 103 0.51 11.82 -16.99
N ILE A 104 -0.30 11.81 -15.93
CA ILE A 104 -0.89 13.00 -15.33
C ILE A 104 0.01 13.44 -14.19
N SER A 105 0.69 14.58 -14.34
CA SER A 105 1.49 15.20 -13.29
C SER A 105 0.63 16.18 -12.50
N VAL A 106 0.26 15.84 -11.28
CA VAL A 106 -0.62 16.66 -10.44
C VAL A 106 0.13 17.84 -9.81
N SER A 107 1.39 17.63 -9.42
CA SER A 107 2.24 18.72 -8.90
C SER A 107 2.73 19.70 -9.97
N GLY A 108 2.51 19.38 -11.24
CA GLY A 108 3.07 20.16 -12.36
C GLY A 108 4.57 19.95 -12.58
N ASP A 109 5.22 19.15 -11.75
CA ASP A 109 6.63 18.83 -11.88
C ASP A 109 6.86 17.92 -13.09
N ALA A 110 7.88 18.22 -13.88
CA ALA A 110 8.31 17.33 -14.93
C ALA A 110 8.99 16.11 -14.28
N VAL A 111 8.45 14.92 -14.52
CA VAL A 111 9.18 13.68 -14.20
C VAL A 111 10.31 13.57 -15.20
N ASP A 112 11.55 13.67 -14.73
CA ASP A 112 12.73 13.48 -15.60
C ASP A 112 12.87 12.00 -15.91
N THR A 113 12.19 11.55 -16.96
CA THR A 113 12.29 10.17 -17.47
C THR A 113 13.46 10.00 -18.43
N GLY A 114 14.30 11.04 -18.64
CA GLY A 114 15.45 11.01 -19.57
C GLY A 114 15.09 10.90 -21.06
N SER A 115 13.81 10.83 -21.39
CA SER A 115 13.32 10.65 -22.76
C SER A 115 11.83 11.03 -22.87
N ASN A 116 11.33 11.29 -24.08
CA ASN A 116 9.90 11.44 -24.38
C ASN A 116 9.15 10.07 -24.38
N LEU A 117 9.37 9.26 -23.35
CA LEU A 117 8.80 7.90 -23.26
C LEU A 117 7.26 7.92 -23.15
N ILE A 118 6.71 8.94 -22.53
CA ILE A 118 5.29 9.05 -22.26
C ILE A 118 4.83 10.51 -22.40
N LYS A 119 3.62 10.70 -22.90
CA LYS A 119 2.99 12.02 -22.92
C LYS A 119 2.65 12.46 -21.50
N THR A 120 3.17 13.61 -21.07
CA THR A 120 2.89 14.18 -19.74
C THR A 120 1.97 15.37 -19.88
N VAL A 121 0.94 15.44 -19.04
CA VAL A 121 -0.07 16.51 -18.98
C VAL A 121 -0.44 16.78 -17.53
N THR A 122 -1.05 17.95 -17.27
CA THR A 122 -1.64 18.24 -15.95
C THR A 122 -3.16 17.98 -15.94
N PRO A 123 -3.77 17.82 -14.75
CA PRO A 123 -5.24 17.71 -14.66
C PRO A 123 -5.96 18.91 -15.25
N GLU A 124 -5.40 20.11 -15.11
CA GLU A 124 -5.94 21.37 -15.62
C GLU A 124 -5.92 21.41 -17.17
N GLU A 125 -4.83 20.95 -17.79
CA GLU A 125 -4.74 20.85 -19.26
C GLU A 125 -5.78 19.86 -19.79
N LEU A 126 -5.92 18.69 -19.16
CA LEU A 126 -6.96 17.72 -19.54
C LEU A 126 -8.36 18.29 -19.36
N ALA A 127 -8.61 18.98 -18.25
CA ALA A 127 -9.91 19.58 -17.96
C ALA A 127 -10.27 20.74 -18.91
N ALA A 128 -9.28 21.48 -19.42
CA ALA A 128 -9.49 22.53 -20.40
C ALA A 128 -9.88 21.99 -21.79
N ASP A 129 -9.35 20.82 -22.14
CA ASP A 129 -9.67 20.13 -23.40
C ASP A 129 -10.97 19.31 -23.35
N GLY A 130 -11.49 19.06 -22.15
CA GLY A 130 -12.60 18.16 -21.92
C GLY A 130 -13.98 18.80 -22.14
N ASP A 131 -14.81 18.20 -23.01
CA ASP A 131 -16.26 18.42 -23.08
C ASP A 131 -16.95 17.29 -22.28
N ALA A 132 -17.84 17.65 -21.37
CA ALA A 132 -18.30 16.79 -20.28
C ALA A 132 -19.33 15.68 -20.62
N ASP A 133 -19.50 15.27 -21.86
CA ASP A 133 -20.47 14.22 -22.20
C ASP A 133 -19.79 12.86 -22.37
N LEU A 134 -19.55 12.19 -21.24
CA LEU A 134 -18.98 10.84 -21.19
C LEU A 134 -20.07 9.81 -21.01
N SER A 135 -20.22 8.93 -22.00
CA SER A 135 -21.09 7.75 -21.84
C SER A 135 -20.60 6.87 -20.68
N ARG A 136 -21.50 6.57 -19.73
CA ARG A 136 -21.22 5.62 -18.64
C ARG A 136 -20.86 4.20 -19.13
N GLU A 137 -21.18 3.89 -20.38
CA GLU A 137 -20.84 2.62 -21.02
C GLU A 137 -19.33 2.42 -21.11
N ASN A 138 -18.57 3.51 -21.18
CA ASN A 138 -17.11 3.50 -21.24
C ASN A 138 -16.42 3.30 -19.89
N TRP A 139 -17.12 3.45 -18.78
CA TRP A 139 -16.52 3.32 -17.45
C TRP A 139 -15.93 1.92 -17.23
N VAL A 140 -14.84 1.88 -16.48
CA VAL A 140 -14.30 0.62 -15.93
C VAL A 140 -15.38 -0.08 -15.09
N LYS A 141 -15.63 -1.37 -15.34
CA LYS A 141 -16.68 -2.16 -14.69
C LYS A 141 -16.31 -3.64 -14.60
N GLU A 142 -16.95 -4.35 -13.70
CA GLU A 142 -16.83 -5.80 -13.56
C GLU A 142 -15.37 -6.26 -13.45
N LEU A 143 -14.92 -7.11 -14.35
CA LEU A 143 -13.56 -7.64 -14.40
C LEU A 143 -12.55 -6.69 -15.06
N ASP A 144 -12.96 -5.51 -15.56
CA ASP A 144 -12.02 -4.49 -16.01
C ASP A 144 -11.09 -4.10 -14.85
N THR A 145 -9.79 -3.91 -15.13
CA THR A 145 -8.84 -3.42 -14.14
C THR A 145 -9.19 -1.98 -13.76
N PHE A 146 -9.37 -1.72 -12.46
CA PHE A 146 -9.68 -0.40 -11.93
C PHE A 146 -8.43 0.38 -11.57
N TYR A 147 -7.51 -0.27 -10.85
CA TYR A 147 -6.20 0.28 -10.55
C TYR A 147 -5.10 -0.77 -10.59
N ILE A 148 -3.87 -0.30 -10.69
CA ILE A 148 -2.68 -1.12 -10.63
C ILE A 148 -1.73 -0.50 -9.61
N ILE A 149 -1.43 -1.23 -8.53
CA ILE A 149 -0.43 -0.80 -7.55
C ILE A 149 0.85 -1.60 -7.76
N TYR A 150 1.97 -0.88 -7.88
CA TYR A 150 3.28 -1.48 -8.05
C TYR A 150 3.92 -1.82 -6.70
N THR A 151 4.26 -3.08 -6.53
CA THR A 151 4.96 -3.60 -5.35
C THR A 151 6.38 -4.02 -5.69
N SER A 152 7.19 -4.27 -4.67
CA SER A 152 8.53 -4.84 -4.84
C SER A 152 8.47 -6.23 -5.46
N GLY A 153 9.49 -6.59 -6.24
CA GLY A 153 9.61 -7.87 -6.89
C GLY A 153 10.99 -8.50 -6.68
N SER A 154 11.03 -9.81 -6.42
CA SER A 154 12.25 -10.58 -6.15
C SER A 154 13.29 -10.52 -7.29
N THR A 155 12.89 -10.15 -8.52
CA THR A 155 13.77 -10.01 -9.67
C THR A 155 14.52 -8.66 -9.75
N GLY A 156 14.25 -7.72 -8.82
CA GLY A 156 14.79 -6.36 -8.85
C GLY A 156 13.97 -5.37 -9.69
N ASN A 157 12.83 -5.82 -10.23
CA ASN A 157 11.87 -4.96 -10.93
C ASN A 157 10.55 -4.91 -10.18
N PRO A 158 9.87 -3.75 -10.13
CA PRO A 158 8.56 -3.64 -9.53
C PRO A 158 7.51 -4.42 -10.34
N LYS A 159 6.54 -5.03 -9.66
CA LYS A 159 5.43 -5.79 -10.27
C LYS A 159 4.10 -5.08 -10.03
N GLY A 160 3.29 -4.92 -11.07
CA GLY A 160 1.99 -4.24 -11.00
C GLY A 160 0.85 -5.21 -10.69
N VAL A 161 0.25 -5.10 -9.51
CA VAL A 161 -0.91 -5.89 -9.09
C VAL A 161 -2.18 -5.29 -9.67
N GLN A 162 -2.94 -6.07 -10.43
CA GLN A 162 -4.14 -5.61 -11.14
C GLN A 162 -5.41 -5.87 -10.33
N ILE A 163 -6.04 -4.82 -9.83
CA ILE A 163 -7.29 -4.90 -9.09
C ILE A 163 -8.47 -4.52 -10.01
N SER A 164 -9.43 -5.42 -10.12
CA SER A 164 -10.62 -5.18 -10.94
C SER A 164 -11.67 -4.32 -10.21
N ALA A 165 -12.66 -3.81 -10.96
CA ALA A 165 -13.77 -3.07 -10.37
C ALA A 165 -14.57 -3.96 -9.40
N ASP A 166 -14.74 -5.25 -9.70
CA ASP A 166 -15.44 -6.18 -8.80
C ASP A 166 -14.62 -6.49 -7.53
N ASN A 167 -13.28 -6.65 -7.64
CA ASN A 167 -12.44 -6.80 -6.47
C ASN A 167 -12.59 -5.61 -5.50
N LEU A 168 -12.47 -4.39 -6.04
CA LEU A 168 -12.62 -3.16 -5.26
C LEU A 168 -14.03 -3.02 -4.67
N GLN A 169 -15.08 -3.35 -5.45
CA GLN A 169 -16.46 -3.26 -4.98
C GLN A 169 -16.74 -4.25 -3.84
N SER A 170 -16.23 -5.50 -3.94
CA SER A 170 -16.34 -6.50 -2.86
C SER A 170 -15.66 -6.00 -1.58
N PHE A 171 -14.48 -5.38 -1.70
CA PHE A 171 -13.76 -4.81 -0.57
C PHE A 171 -14.50 -3.62 0.06
N THR A 172 -14.92 -2.64 -0.75
CA THR A 172 -15.60 -1.43 -0.23
C THR A 172 -16.97 -1.74 0.35
N ASP A 173 -17.74 -2.64 -0.26
CA ASP A 173 -19.03 -3.11 0.28
C ASP A 173 -18.86 -3.78 1.66
N TRP A 174 -17.76 -4.55 1.85
CA TRP A 174 -17.43 -5.15 3.14
C TRP A 174 -17.09 -4.11 4.21
N ILE A 175 -16.19 -3.16 3.90
CA ILE A 175 -15.83 -2.08 4.84
C ILE A 175 -17.08 -1.28 5.25
N CYS A 176 -17.89 -0.85 4.28
CA CYS A 176 -19.08 -0.04 4.56
C CYS A 176 -20.19 -0.80 5.31
N ARG A 177 -20.25 -2.13 5.23
CA ARG A 177 -21.26 -2.95 5.91
C ARG A 177 -20.84 -3.40 7.29
N ASP A 178 -19.60 -3.87 7.46
CA ASP A 178 -19.17 -4.62 8.64
C ASP A 178 -18.40 -3.74 9.66
N PHE A 179 -17.94 -2.57 9.25
CA PHE A 179 -17.28 -1.61 10.14
C PHE A 179 -18.19 -0.42 10.42
N PRO A 180 -18.09 0.22 11.60
CA PRO A 180 -18.96 1.35 11.98
C PRO A 180 -18.50 2.67 11.31
N VAL A 181 -18.30 2.64 9.99
CA VAL A 181 -17.81 3.78 9.23
C VAL A 181 -18.90 4.76 8.77
N GLY A 182 -20.14 4.37 8.73
CA GLY A 182 -21.34 5.22 8.57
C GLY A 182 -21.29 6.31 7.48
N GLU A 183 -22.42 7.01 7.29
CA GLU A 183 -22.53 8.12 6.32
C GLU A 183 -21.87 9.40 6.88
N GLY A 184 -21.15 10.13 6.01
CA GLY A 184 -20.65 11.47 6.29
C GLY A 184 -19.47 11.54 7.29
N LYS A 185 -18.81 10.42 7.58
CA LYS A 185 -17.67 10.37 8.50
C LYS A 185 -16.39 10.94 7.86
N THR A 186 -15.53 11.49 8.73
CA THR A 186 -14.17 11.91 8.33
C THR A 186 -13.19 10.76 8.53
N PHE A 187 -12.52 10.36 7.45
CA PHE A 187 -11.49 9.30 7.43
C PHE A 187 -10.10 9.91 7.40
N LEU A 188 -9.21 9.44 8.26
CA LEU A 188 -7.78 9.76 8.15
C LEU A 188 -7.19 8.99 6.97
N ASN A 189 -6.45 9.70 6.11
CA ASN A 189 -5.54 9.06 5.17
C ASN A 189 -4.11 9.53 5.46
N GLN A 190 -3.23 8.58 5.80
CA GLN A 190 -1.81 8.82 6.01
C GLN A 190 -0.92 8.04 5.05
N ALA A 191 -1.43 6.96 4.46
CA ALA A 191 -0.70 6.18 3.49
C ALA A 191 -0.66 6.92 2.14
N PRO A 192 0.51 7.04 1.48
CA PRO A 192 0.58 7.56 0.11
C PRO A 192 -0.36 6.79 -0.82
N PHE A 193 -0.95 7.46 -1.79
CA PHE A 193 -1.90 6.84 -2.72
C PHE A 193 -1.31 5.71 -3.58
N SER A 194 0.01 5.62 -3.67
CA SER A 194 0.73 4.52 -4.30
C SER A 194 0.79 3.24 -3.46
N PHE A 195 0.23 3.25 -2.24
CA PHE A 195 0.10 2.10 -1.36
C PHE A 195 -1.38 1.72 -1.20
N ASP A 196 -1.66 0.43 -1.21
CA ASP A 196 -3.03 -0.11 -1.16
C ASP A 196 -3.76 0.19 0.14
N LEU A 197 -3.05 0.43 1.25
CA LEU A 197 -3.68 0.87 2.49
C LEU A 197 -4.52 2.15 2.31
N SER A 198 -4.11 3.06 1.40
CA SER A 198 -4.88 4.26 1.07
C SER A 198 -6.25 3.96 0.47
N VAL A 199 -6.40 2.82 -0.19
CA VAL A 199 -7.68 2.37 -0.77
C VAL A 199 -8.74 2.13 0.30
N MET A 200 -8.30 1.72 1.53
CA MET A 200 -9.15 1.49 2.69
C MET A 200 -9.76 2.79 3.24
N ASP A 201 -9.19 3.94 2.88
CA ASP A 201 -9.66 5.27 3.27
C ASP A 201 -10.41 5.95 2.12
N ILE A 202 -9.80 6.01 0.92
CA ILE A 202 -10.28 6.78 -0.23
C ILE A 202 -11.69 6.33 -0.62
N PHE A 203 -11.86 5.05 -0.93
CA PHE A 203 -13.11 4.61 -1.53
C PHE A 203 -14.26 4.43 -0.54
N PRO A 204 -14.05 3.90 0.69
CA PRO A 204 -15.12 3.89 1.69
C PRO A 204 -15.58 5.29 2.11
N SER A 205 -14.66 6.27 2.27
CA SER A 205 -15.07 7.65 2.56
C SER A 205 -15.93 8.23 1.45
N LEU A 206 -15.51 8.09 0.19
CA LEU A 206 -16.25 8.62 -0.95
C LEU A 206 -17.58 7.89 -1.19
N GLN A 207 -17.63 6.56 -0.96
CA GLN A 207 -18.84 5.76 -1.12
C GLN A 207 -19.91 6.11 -0.08
N THR A 208 -19.50 6.57 1.11
CA THR A 208 -20.41 6.92 2.22
C THR A 208 -20.66 8.42 2.35
N GLY A 209 -20.24 9.24 1.39
CA GLY A 209 -20.44 10.71 1.46
C GLY A 209 -19.60 11.36 2.56
N GLY A 210 -18.53 10.71 2.98
CA GLY A 210 -17.61 11.17 4.00
C GLY A 210 -16.52 12.10 3.45
N THR A 211 -15.63 12.54 4.32
CA THR A 211 -14.48 13.39 3.98
C THR A 211 -13.20 12.61 4.14
N LEU A 212 -12.36 12.55 3.11
CA LEU A 212 -10.99 12.04 3.21
C LEU A 212 -10.08 13.16 3.75
N HIS A 213 -9.56 12.99 4.97
CA HIS A 213 -8.63 13.93 5.60
C HIS A 213 -7.19 13.42 5.44
N CYS A 214 -6.43 14.05 4.54
CA CYS A 214 -5.07 13.61 4.21
C CYS A 214 -4.02 14.31 5.06
N VAL A 215 -3.10 13.53 5.64
CA VAL A 215 -1.94 14.01 6.38
C VAL A 215 -0.67 13.59 5.65
N THR A 216 0.02 14.55 5.05
CA THR A 216 1.20 14.30 4.22
C THR A 216 2.43 13.93 5.06
N LYS A 217 3.40 13.26 4.44
CA LYS A 217 4.66 12.85 5.07
C LYS A 217 5.43 14.01 5.72
N ASP A 218 5.42 15.18 5.09
CA ASP A 218 6.08 16.37 5.62
C ASP A 218 5.48 16.85 6.95
N LYS A 219 4.18 16.65 7.14
CA LYS A 219 3.47 16.99 8.38
C LYS A 219 3.71 15.91 9.44
N ILE A 220 3.69 14.63 9.04
CA ILE A 220 4.00 13.50 9.92
C ILE A 220 5.40 13.66 10.55
N ASN A 221 6.38 14.13 9.78
CA ASN A 221 7.74 14.37 10.25
C ASN A 221 7.87 15.59 11.20
N LYS A 222 6.79 16.34 11.43
CA LYS A 222 6.73 17.52 12.32
C LYS A 222 5.65 17.31 13.39
N PRO A 223 5.95 16.62 14.51
CA PRO A 223 4.93 16.20 15.48
C PRO A 223 3.96 17.30 15.91
N LYS A 224 4.46 18.51 16.17
CA LYS A 224 3.61 19.65 16.55
C LYS A 224 2.57 19.96 15.46
N VAL A 225 2.97 20.00 14.18
CA VAL A 225 2.07 20.27 13.05
C VAL A 225 1.07 19.14 12.88
N LEU A 226 1.53 17.89 13.00
CA LEU A 226 0.66 16.71 12.95
C LEU A 226 -0.45 16.80 14.00
N PHE A 227 -0.11 17.07 15.27
CA PHE A 227 -1.09 17.12 16.35
C PHE A 227 -2.06 18.32 16.22
N GLU A 228 -1.58 19.49 15.79
CA GLU A 228 -2.46 20.64 15.46
C GLU A 228 -3.44 20.32 14.33
N GLU A 229 -3.02 19.53 13.34
CA GLU A 229 -3.89 19.09 12.24
C GLU A 229 -4.90 18.04 12.70
N LEU A 230 -4.46 17.06 13.48
CA LEU A 230 -5.32 16.03 14.06
C LEU A 230 -6.41 16.65 14.96
N GLU A 231 -6.08 17.63 15.80
CA GLU A 231 -7.05 18.33 16.64
C GLU A 231 -8.17 19.01 15.82
N LYS A 232 -7.83 19.54 14.66
CA LYS A 232 -8.78 20.23 13.76
C LYS A 232 -9.53 19.29 12.81
N SER A 233 -9.12 18.03 12.74
CA SER A 233 -9.56 17.09 11.70
C SER A 233 -11.03 16.68 11.80
N LYS A 234 -11.62 16.69 13.01
CA LYS A 234 -12.94 16.10 13.33
C LYS A 234 -13.02 14.63 12.89
N LEU A 235 -11.94 13.91 13.14
CA LEU A 235 -11.73 12.56 12.68
C LEU A 235 -12.68 11.58 13.36
N ASN A 236 -13.32 10.72 12.56
CA ASN A 236 -14.16 9.62 13.06
C ASN A 236 -13.48 8.26 12.85
N VAL A 237 -12.83 8.06 11.69
CA VAL A 237 -12.24 6.80 11.26
C VAL A 237 -10.76 6.96 11.04
N TRP A 238 -9.97 6.21 11.79
CA TRP A 238 -8.52 6.15 11.68
C TRP A 238 -8.11 4.86 10.99
N THR A 239 -7.41 4.97 9.85
CA THR A 239 -6.74 3.85 9.23
C THR A 239 -5.25 4.11 9.17
N SER A 240 -4.45 3.18 9.64
CA SER A 240 -2.99 3.27 9.51
C SER A 240 -2.30 1.92 9.72
N THR A 241 -0.98 1.91 9.52
CA THR A 241 -0.15 0.84 10.09
C THR A 241 -0.05 0.98 11.61
N PRO A 242 0.14 -0.13 12.34
CA PRO A 242 0.45 -0.10 13.78
C PRO A 242 1.63 0.81 14.14
N SER A 243 2.69 0.85 13.33
CA SER A 243 3.85 1.71 13.56
C SER A 243 3.51 3.19 13.60
N PHE A 244 2.59 3.67 12.76
CA PHE A 244 2.21 5.08 12.75
C PHE A 244 1.44 5.47 14.02
N VAL A 245 0.46 4.67 14.43
CA VAL A 245 -0.27 4.96 15.67
C VAL A 245 0.63 4.82 16.90
N GLN A 246 1.56 3.87 16.90
CA GLN A 246 2.56 3.71 17.97
C GLN A 246 3.42 4.96 18.12
N MET A 247 3.82 5.59 17.00
CA MET A 247 4.51 6.88 17.03
C MET A 247 3.64 7.98 17.65
N CYS A 248 2.36 8.04 17.33
CA CYS A 248 1.43 9.01 17.93
C CYS A 248 1.24 8.75 19.43
N LEU A 249 1.16 7.49 19.87
CA LEU A 249 1.02 7.10 21.27
C LEU A 249 2.23 7.46 22.15
N MET A 250 3.40 7.76 21.57
CA MET A 250 4.53 8.29 22.34
C MET A 250 4.23 9.66 22.96
N ASP A 251 3.30 10.42 22.39
CA ASP A 251 2.80 11.66 22.99
C ASP A 251 1.64 11.33 23.96
N PRO A 252 1.75 11.73 25.25
CA PRO A 252 0.67 11.50 26.21
C PRO A 252 -0.62 12.26 25.89
N GLY A 253 -0.57 13.31 25.05
CA GLY A 253 -1.73 14.08 24.59
C GLY A 253 -2.53 13.37 23.49
N PHE A 254 -2.04 12.27 22.92
CA PHE A 254 -2.80 11.49 21.94
C PHE A 254 -3.89 10.66 22.64
N THR A 255 -5.04 11.27 22.82
CA THR A 255 -6.17 10.74 23.60
C THR A 255 -7.51 11.09 22.96
N GLN A 256 -8.60 10.56 23.54
CA GLN A 256 -9.98 10.91 23.14
C GLN A 256 -10.28 12.41 23.28
N GLU A 257 -9.51 13.16 24.09
CA GLU A 257 -9.67 14.62 24.20
C GLU A 257 -9.16 15.33 22.97
N LEU A 258 -8.05 14.86 22.39
CA LEU A 258 -7.51 15.36 21.13
C LEU A 258 -8.42 15.04 19.95
N LEU A 259 -8.96 13.82 19.91
CA LEU A 259 -9.82 13.32 18.84
C LEU A 259 -11.21 12.94 19.42
N PRO A 260 -12.03 13.93 19.80
CA PRO A 260 -13.27 13.67 20.52
C PRO A 260 -14.33 12.90 19.72
N GLU A 261 -14.24 12.95 18.38
CA GLU A 261 -15.15 12.29 17.45
C GLU A 261 -14.61 10.95 16.92
N ALA A 262 -13.40 10.51 17.36
CA ALA A 262 -12.84 9.22 16.93
C ALA A 262 -13.69 8.05 17.44
N GLU A 263 -14.15 7.24 16.52
CA GLU A 263 -15.04 6.09 16.76
C GLU A 263 -14.42 4.75 16.37
N VAL A 264 -13.47 4.77 15.39
CA VAL A 264 -12.91 3.56 14.79
C VAL A 264 -11.42 3.72 14.53
N PHE A 265 -10.65 2.71 14.94
CA PHE A 265 -9.28 2.52 14.53
C PHE A 265 -9.16 1.20 13.75
N MET A 266 -8.66 1.24 12.52
CA MET A 266 -8.42 0.08 11.67
C MET A 266 -6.93 -0.03 11.36
N PHE A 267 -6.37 -1.19 11.59
CA PHE A 267 -4.95 -1.46 11.37
C PHE A 267 -4.74 -2.56 10.34
N CYS A 268 -3.88 -2.29 9.38
CA CYS A 268 -3.44 -3.25 8.38
C CYS A 268 -1.95 -3.02 8.04
N GLY A 269 -1.34 -3.99 7.37
CA GLY A 269 0.00 -3.85 6.81
C GLY A 269 1.12 -4.35 7.71
N GLU A 270 0.94 -4.40 9.03
CA GLU A 270 1.91 -4.90 10.02
C GLU A 270 1.19 -5.69 11.10
N ALA A 271 1.95 -6.46 11.90
CA ALA A 271 1.39 -7.08 13.10
C ALA A 271 1.05 -6.00 14.14
N LEU A 272 -0.18 -6.02 14.67
CA LEU A 272 -0.61 -5.12 15.73
C LEU A 272 -0.10 -5.64 17.09
N PRO A 273 0.80 -4.92 17.79
CA PRO A 273 1.26 -5.34 19.11
C PRO A 273 0.14 -5.21 20.15
N ALA A 274 0.00 -6.22 21.02
CA ALA A 274 -1.01 -6.21 22.10
C ALA A 274 -0.90 -4.96 23.00
N ALA A 275 0.34 -4.51 23.29
CA ALA A 275 0.58 -3.29 24.08
C ALA A 275 0.04 -2.02 23.39
N VAL A 276 0.16 -1.93 22.06
CA VAL A 276 -0.37 -0.79 21.29
C VAL A 276 -1.90 -0.81 21.31
N ALA A 277 -2.51 -1.98 21.10
CA ALA A 277 -3.95 -2.16 21.17
C ALA A 277 -4.49 -1.82 22.58
N GLN A 278 -3.84 -2.30 23.64
CA GLN A 278 -4.19 -1.99 25.03
C GLN A 278 -4.17 -0.48 25.31
N GLU A 279 -3.13 0.19 24.85
CA GLU A 279 -2.98 1.63 25.07
C GLU A 279 -4.05 2.43 24.32
N LEU A 280 -4.44 1.99 23.12
CA LEU A 280 -5.57 2.59 22.38
C LEU A 280 -6.89 2.41 23.11
N LEU A 281 -7.21 1.20 23.60
CA LEU A 281 -8.43 0.97 24.39
C LEU A 281 -8.48 1.85 25.63
N ASN A 282 -7.36 2.08 26.29
CA ASN A 282 -7.26 2.95 27.47
C ASN A 282 -7.47 4.42 27.12
N ARG A 283 -6.83 4.93 26.04
CA ARG A 283 -6.85 6.35 25.68
C ARG A 283 -8.06 6.78 24.86
N PHE A 284 -8.68 5.83 24.15
CA PHE A 284 -9.86 6.06 23.29
C PHE A 284 -11.02 5.15 23.66
N PRO A 285 -11.60 5.30 24.87
CA PRO A 285 -12.61 4.37 25.39
C PRO A 285 -13.95 4.40 24.63
N LYS A 286 -14.15 5.37 23.72
CA LYS A 286 -15.34 5.43 22.85
C LYS A 286 -15.10 4.78 21.50
N ALA A 287 -13.84 4.54 21.13
CA ALA A 287 -13.49 4.01 19.83
C ALA A 287 -13.36 2.48 19.87
N ARG A 288 -13.70 1.84 18.74
CA ARG A 288 -13.48 0.42 18.50
C ARG A 288 -12.18 0.23 17.74
N VAL A 289 -11.41 -0.78 18.09
CA VAL A 289 -10.11 -1.09 17.47
C VAL A 289 -10.23 -2.37 16.67
N PHE A 290 -9.86 -2.33 15.40
CA PHE A 290 -9.89 -3.48 14.49
C PHE A 290 -8.50 -3.81 14.00
N ASN A 291 -8.15 -5.10 14.06
CA ASN A 291 -7.00 -5.66 13.38
C ASN A 291 -7.46 -6.31 12.08
N THR A 292 -6.83 -6.01 10.97
CA THR A 292 -7.16 -6.54 9.65
C THR A 292 -5.90 -7.06 8.95
N TYR A 293 -6.09 -7.98 8.00
CA TYR A 293 -4.98 -8.57 7.26
C TYR A 293 -5.38 -8.85 5.81
N GLY A 294 -4.44 -8.63 4.92
CA GLY A 294 -4.46 -9.01 3.52
C GLY A 294 -3.22 -8.48 2.80
N PRO A 295 -2.75 -9.15 1.75
CA PRO A 295 -1.77 -8.62 0.82
C PRO A 295 -2.46 -7.80 -0.29
N THR A 296 -1.69 -6.97 -0.98
CA THR A 296 -2.15 -6.17 -2.14
C THR A 296 -2.82 -7.03 -3.20
N GLU A 297 -2.33 -8.25 -3.40
CA GLU A 297 -2.86 -9.25 -4.33
C GLU A 297 -4.27 -9.75 -3.98
N THR A 298 -4.77 -9.42 -2.79
CA THR A 298 -6.14 -9.75 -2.38
C THR A 298 -6.97 -8.53 -1.98
N THR A 299 -6.64 -7.37 -2.56
CA THR A 299 -7.34 -6.09 -2.40
C THR A 299 -7.33 -5.60 -0.94
N VAL A 300 -6.17 -5.16 -0.48
CA VAL A 300 -5.90 -4.49 0.82
C VAL A 300 -6.04 -5.41 2.03
N ALA A 301 -7.26 -5.87 2.34
CA ALA A 301 -7.54 -6.71 3.50
C ALA A 301 -8.74 -7.64 3.24
N VAL A 302 -8.67 -8.84 3.83
CA VAL A 302 -9.69 -9.89 3.69
C VAL A 302 -10.06 -10.54 5.03
N THR A 303 -9.48 -10.07 6.13
CA THR A 303 -9.84 -10.53 7.48
C THR A 303 -10.05 -9.35 8.41
N SER A 304 -10.80 -9.55 9.47
CA SER A 304 -10.91 -8.59 10.56
C SER A 304 -11.27 -9.23 11.87
N VAL A 305 -10.83 -8.58 12.97
CA VAL A 305 -11.31 -8.84 14.32
C VAL A 305 -11.34 -7.52 15.10
N GLU A 306 -12.39 -7.33 15.87
CA GLU A 306 -12.43 -6.25 16.87
C GLU A 306 -11.58 -6.65 18.08
N ILE A 307 -10.59 -5.84 18.39
CA ILE A 307 -9.71 -6.06 19.53
C ILE A 307 -10.39 -5.54 20.80
N THR A 308 -10.73 -6.47 21.68
CA THR A 308 -11.29 -6.21 23.01
C THR A 308 -10.27 -6.58 24.08
N GLN A 309 -10.53 -6.18 25.35
CA GLN A 309 -9.69 -6.59 26.46
C GLN A 309 -9.58 -8.12 26.56
N GLN A 310 -10.66 -8.84 26.31
CA GLN A 310 -10.67 -10.31 26.32
C GLN A 310 -9.71 -10.88 25.26
N ILE A 311 -9.73 -10.36 24.03
CA ILE A 311 -8.81 -10.81 22.96
C ILE A 311 -7.35 -10.58 23.36
N ILE A 312 -7.04 -9.47 24.03
CA ILE A 312 -5.68 -9.17 24.51
C ILE A 312 -5.29 -10.12 25.62
N ASP A 313 -6.18 -10.39 26.57
CA ASP A 313 -5.88 -11.25 27.74
C ASP A 313 -5.71 -12.74 27.36
N GLU A 314 -6.42 -13.19 26.31
CA GLU A 314 -6.42 -14.59 25.87
C GLU A 314 -5.29 -14.93 24.86
N ASN A 315 -4.65 -13.92 24.26
CA ASN A 315 -3.70 -14.14 23.17
C ASN A 315 -2.36 -13.44 23.38
N GLU A 316 -1.27 -14.18 23.32
CA GLU A 316 0.09 -13.63 23.33
C GLU A 316 0.38 -12.85 22.03
N SER A 317 -0.10 -13.35 20.88
CA SER A 317 -0.08 -12.69 19.59
C SER A 317 -1.52 -12.46 19.12
N LEU A 318 -1.87 -11.23 18.78
CA LEU A 318 -3.23 -10.90 18.39
C LEU A 318 -3.61 -11.59 17.06
N PRO A 319 -4.81 -12.18 16.95
CA PRO A 319 -5.31 -12.73 15.70
C PRO A 319 -5.48 -11.62 14.65
N VAL A 320 -5.42 -12.00 13.38
CA VAL A 320 -5.85 -11.14 12.28
C VAL A 320 -7.35 -11.33 11.98
N GLY A 321 -7.98 -12.27 12.65
CA GLY A 321 -9.42 -12.43 12.77
C GLY A 321 -10.04 -13.39 11.77
N PHE A 322 -11.29 -13.12 11.46
CA PHE A 322 -12.13 -13.97 10.60
C PHE A 322 -12.06 -13.51 9.16
N ALA A 323 -12.17 -14.45 8.23
CA ALA A 323 -12.32 -14.15 6.82
C ALA A 323 -13.56 -13.29 6.56
N LYS A 324 -13.45 -12.35 5.64
CA LYS A 324 -14.57 -11.59 5.09
C LYS A 324 -15.60 -12.58 4.48
N PRO A 325 -16.93 -12.33 4.59
CA PRO A 325 -17.98 -13.34 4.33
C PRO A 325 -17.99 -14.00 2.94
N ASP A 326 -17.43 -13.35 1.93
CA ASP A 326 -17.35 -13.87 0.55
C ASP A 326 -15.95 -14.39 0.19
N MET A 327 -15.07 -14.60 1.19
CA MET A 327 -13.72 -15.13 1.02
C MET A 327 -13.54 -16.42 1.78
N ASP A 328 -12.78 -17.34 1.22
CA ASP A 328 -12.29 -18.53 1.89
C ASP A 328 -10.82 -18.37 2.22
N ILE A 329 -10.44 -18.64 3.48
CA ILE A 329 -9.06 -18.64 3.93
C ILE A 329 -8.78 -19.98 4.61
N PHE A 330 -7.72 -20.62 4.20
CA PHE A 330 -7.30 -21.91 4.74
C PHE A 330 -5.78 -22.04 4.75
N ILE A 331 -5.29 -23.03 5.50
CA ILE A 331 -3.87 -23.29 5.64
C ILE A 331 -3.49 -24.48 4.76
N MET A 332 -2.35 -24.40 4.06
CA MET A 332 -1.83 -25.48 3.21
C MET A 332 -0.43 -25.88 3.63
N ASP A 333 -0.12 -27.17 3.48
CA ASP A 333 1.23 -27.70 3.59
C ASP A 333 2.04 -27.51 2.29
N GLU A 334 3.33 -27.86 2.33
CA GLU A 334 4.24 -27.78 1.17
C GLU A 334 3.83 -28.67 -0.01
N ASN A 335 2.95 -29.66 0.20
CA ASN A 335 2.44 -30.58 -0.82
C ASN A 335 1.11 -30.12 -1.42
N GLY A 336 0.57 -28.99 -0.99
CA GLY A 336 -0.69 -28.45 -1.47
C GLY A 336 -1.93 -29.05 -0.80
N ASN A 337 -1.80 -29.71 0.35
CA ASN A 337 -2.92 -30.23 1.10
C ASN A 337 -3.45 -29.20 2.09
N LYS A 338 -4.78 -29.06 2.20
CA LYS A 338 -5.40 -28.26 3.26
C LYS A 338 -5.15 -28.90 4.62
N LEU A 339 -4.69 -28.09 5.58
CA LEU A 339 -4.42 -28.50 6.95
C LEU A 339 -5.64 -28.26 7.85
N PRO A 340 -5.86 -29.10 8.87
CA PRO A 340 -6.88 -28.88 9.89
C PRO A 340 -6.52 -27.71 10.81
N ASP A 341 -7.53 -27.23 11.56
CA ASP A 341 -7.37 -26.17 12.56
C ASP A 341 -6.24 -26.52 13.56
N GLY A 342 -5.47 -25.52 13.91
CA GLY A 342 -4.31 -25.60 14.81
C GLY A 342 -2.99 -26.00 14.15
N GLU A 343 -3.01 -26.56 12.96
CA GLU A 343 -1.79 -26.90 12.22
C GLU A 343 -1.25 -25.68 11.45
N LYS A 344 0.09 -25.59 11.40
CA LYS A 344 0.82 -24.46 10.79
C LYS A 344 1.20 -24.77 9.36
N GLY A 345 0.99 -23.79 8.48
CA GLY A 345 1.37 -23.85 7.07
C GLY A 345 1.27 -22.49 6.42
N GLU A 346 1.15 -22.48 5.11
CA GLU A 346 0.93 -21.25 4.33
C GLU A 346 -0.54 -20.83 4.39
N ILE A 347 -0.78 -19.52 4.61
CA ILE A 347 -2.11 -18.92 4.49
C ILE A 347 -2.45 -18.81 3.02
N ILE A 348 -3.56 -19.42 2.61
CA ILE A 348 -4.11 -19.31 1.26
C ILE A 348 -5.41 -18.51 1.30
N ILE A 349 -5.56 -17.59 0.36
CA ILE A 349 -6.74 -16.72 0.26
C ILE A 349 -7.43 -16.98 -1.08
N ALA A 350 -8.73 -17.30 -1.05
CA ALA A 350 -9.53 -17.54 -2.24
C ALA A 350 -10.82 -16.72 -2.23
N GLY A 351 -11.26 -16.25 -3.39
CA GLY A 351 -12.52 -15.53 -3.53
C GLY A 351 -12.46 -14.23 -4.32
N PRO A 352 -13.55 -13.42 -4.30
CA PRO A 352 -13.75 -12.29 -5.21
C PRO A 352 -12.81 -11.08 -4.96
N SER A 353 -12.09 -11.03 -3.84
CA SER A 353 -11.07 -9.99 -3.61
C SER A 353 -9.68 -10.37 -4.16
N VAL A 354 -9.47 -11.61 -4.63
CA VAL A 354 -8.21 -12.02 -5.25
C VAL A 354 -8.04 -11.33 -6.60
N SER A 355 -6.90 -10.66 -6.78
CA SER A 355 -6.58 -9.86 -7.96
C SER A 355 -6.48 -10.68 -9.24
N LYS A 356 -6.43 -9.99 -10.38
CA LYS A 356 -6.25 -10.64 -11.69
C LYS A 356 -4.83 -11.18 -11.91
N GLY A 357 -3.91 -10.91 -10.97
CA GLY A 357 -2.48 -11.22 -11.07
C GLY A 357 -1.64 -10.01 -11.43
N TYR A 358 -0.43 -10.28 -11.92
CA TYR A 358 0.57 -9.26 -12.21
C TYR A 358 0.54 -8.83 -13.68
N LEU A 359 0.51 -7.52 -13.91
CA LEU A 359 0.45 -6.94 -15.25
C LEU A 359 1.69 -7.31 -16.07
N GLY A 360 1.47 -7.92 -17.24
CA GLY A 360 2.56 -8.31 -18.15
C GLY A 360 3.45 -9.46 -17.68
N GLU A 361 3.13 -10.09 -16.52
CA GLU A 361 3.95 -11.11 -15.87
C GLU A 361 3.18 -12.44 -15.71
N PRO A 362 2.88 -13.15 -16.81
CA PRO A 362 2.09 -14.39 -16.75
C PRO A 362 2.76 -15.48 -15.91
N SER A 363 4.06 -15.66 -16.03
CA SER A 363 4.80 -16.69 -15.27
C SER A 363 4.81 -16.43 -13.76
N LEU A 364 4.90 -15.17 -13.33
CA LEU A 364 4.77 -14.82 -11.91
C LEU A 364 3.31 -14.99 -11.44
N THR A 365 2.36 -14.67 -12.29
CA THR A 365 0.94 -14.86 -11.99
C THR A 365 0.63 -16.35 -11.80
N GLU A 366 1.01 -17.23 -12.73
CA GLU A 366 0.79 -18.68 -12.64
C GLU A 366 1.47 -19.32 -11.42
N LYS A 367 2.58 -18.76 -10.95
CA LYS A 367 3.28 -19.23 -9.75
C LYS A 367 2.55 -18.84 -8.46
N ALA A 368 1.95 -17.65 -8.42
CA ALA A 368 1.38 -17.08 -7.19
C ALA A 368 -0.14 -17.30 -7.10
N PHE A 369 -0.83 -17.48 -8.21
CA PHE A 369 -2.28 -17.60 -8.27
C PHE A 369 -2.68 -18.93 -8.92
N PHE A 370 -3.76 -19.53 -8.41
CA PHE A 370 -4.24 -20.81 -8.90
C PHE A 370 -5.76 -20.98 -8.67
N PRO A 371 -6.44 -21.83 -9.44
CA PRO A 371 -7.83 -22.14 -9.19
C PRO A 371 -7.95 -23.24 -8.10
N ILE A 372 -8.87 -23.04 -7.15
CA ILE A 372 -9.21 -24.05 -6.13
C ILE A 372 -10.71 -23.97 -5.84
N ASP A 373 -11.40 -25.12 -5.80
CA ASP A 373 -12.83 -25.24 -5.49
C ASP A 373 -13.73 -24.29 -6.31
N GLY A 374 -13.33 -24.00 -7.57
CA GLY A 374 -14.04 -23.09 -8.48
C GLY A 374 -13.79 -21.61 -8.22
N GLN A 375 -12.89 -21.26 -7.32
CA GLN A 375 -12.48 -19.89 -7.00
C GLN A 375 -11.04 -19.62 -7.45
N TRP A 376 -10.69 -18.34 -7.61
CA TRP A 376 -9.34 -17.88 -7.82
C TRP A 376 -8.67 -17.66 -6.47
N ALA A 377 -7.48 -18.23 -6.28
CA ALA A 377 -6.75 -18.25 -5.01
C ALA A 377 -5.35 -17.68 -5.17
N TYR A 378 -4.79 -17.24 -4.05
CA TYR A 378 -3.47 -16.63 -3.95
C TYR A 378 -2.63 -17.28 -2.86
N HIS A 379 -1.39 -17.64 -3.22
CA HIS A 379 -0.33 -18.02 -2.30
C HIS A 379 0.24 -16.76 -1.63
N THR A 380 -0.01 -16.60 -0.34
CA THR A 380 0.41 -15.36 0.36
C THR A 380 1.90 -15.33 0.67
N GLY A 381 2.53 -16.51 0.84
CA GLY A 381 3.86 -16.65 1.42
C GLY A 381 3.91 -16.33 2.91
N ASP A 382 2.77 -16.08 3.56
CA ASP A 382 2.67 -15.87 4.99
C ASP A 382 2.42 -17.22 5.72
N ALA A 383 3.18 -17.47 6.78
CA ALA A 383 2.93 -18.59 7.68
C ALA A 383 1.81 -18.26 8.66
N GLY A 384 0.95 -19.24 8.94
CA GLY A 384 -0.11 -19.07 9.92
C GLY A 384 -0.82 -20.36 10.28
N TYR A 385 -1.88 -20.21 11.06
CA TYR A 385 -2.80 -21.29 11.44
C TYR A 385 -4.20 -20.72 11.69
N VAL A 386 -5.20 -21.58 11.66
CA VAL A 386 -6.58 -21.26 12.08
C VAL A 386 -6.83 -21.87 13.45
N GLN A 387 -7.43 -21.11 14.35
CA GLN A 387 -7.88 -21.60 15.65
C GLN A 387 -9.23 -20.95 15.97
N ASP A 388 -10.23 -21.77 16.28
CA ASP A 388 -11.61 -21.33 16.57
C ASP A 388 -12.19 -20.40 15.45
N GLY A 389 -11.82 -20.69 14.20
CA GLY A 389 -12.19 -19.92 13.01
C GLY A 389 -11.42 -18.60 12.85
N GLN A 390 -10.56 -18.22 13.77
CA GLN A 390 -9.69 -17.06 13.68
C GLN A 390 -8.35 -17.41 13.05
N ILE A 391 -7.84 -16.51 12.23
CA ILE A 391 -6.55 -16.65 11.54
C ILE A 391 -5.48 -15.95 12.38
N PHE A 392 -4.36 -16.65 12.57
CA PHE A 392 -3.16 -16.14 13.23
C PHE A 392 -2.01 -16.13 12.23
N CYS A 393 -1.43 -14.96 11.97
CA CYS A 393 -0.26 -14.82 11.12
C CYS A 393 1.02 -14.94 11.97
N GLN A 394 1.99 -15.74 11.52
CA GLN A 394 3.23 -16.02 12.25
C GLN A 394 4.49 -15.56 11.50
N GLY A 395 4.35 -14.63 10.57
CA GLY A 395 5.45 -14.09 9.76
C GLY A 395 5.51 -14.69 8.36
N ARG A 396 6.68 -14.61 7.72
CA ARG A 396 6.88 -14.96 6.32
C ARG A 396 7.59 -16.30 6.15
N LEU A 397 7.20 -17.02 5.10
CA LEU A 397 7.92 -18.21 4.61
C LEU A 397 9.09 -17.86 3.68
N ASP A 398 9.15 -16.62 3.20
CA ASP A 398 10.15 -16.08 2.29
C ASP A 398 10.96 -14.93 2.93
N PHE A 399 11.75 -14.22 2.11
CA PHE A 399 12.59 -13.09 2.54
C PHE A 399 11.92 -11.72 2.38
N GLN A 400 10.62 -11.70 2.15
CA GLN A 400 9.86 -10.46 2.14
C GLN A 400 9.69 -9.93 3.56
N ILE A 401 9.76 -8.61 3.72
CA ILE A 401 9.56 -7.95 5.00
C ILE A 401 8.57 -6.80 4.90
N LYS A 402 8.08 -6.36 6.06
CA LYS A 402 7.35 -5.10 6.22
C LYS A 402 8.15 -4.18 7.13
N LEU A 403 8.44 -2.96 6.67
CA LEU A 403 9.16 -1.94 7.43
C LEU A 403 8.37 -0.64 7.37
N HIS A 404 7.83 -0.20 8.50
CA HIS A 404 6.96 0.97 8.61
C HIS A 404 5.78 0.95 7.61
N GLY A 405 5.18 -0.23 7.40
CA GLY A 405 4.09 -0.47 6.46
C GLY A 405 4.52 -0.70 5.00
N TYR A 406 5.78 -0.43 4.65
CA TYR A 406 6.30 -0.70 3.32
C TYR A 406 6.65 -2.17 3.15
N ARG A 407 5.97 -2.84 2.21
CA ARG A 407 6.29 -4.21 1.81
C ARG A 407 7.47 -4.20 0.85
N MET A 408 8.52 -4.96 1.16
CA MET A 408 9.73 -5.00 0.32
C MET A 408 10.37 -6.38 0.29
N GLU A 409 10.92 -6.71 -0.86
CA GLU A 409 11.74 -7.89 -1.08
C GLU A 409 13.20 -7.55 -0.73
N LEU A 410 13.81 -8.27 0.21
CA LEU A 410 15.23 -8.10 0.51
C LEU A 410 16.10 -8.36 -0.72
N GLU A 411 15.68 -9.29 -1.56
CA GLU A 411 16.37 -9.65 -2.80
C GLU A 411 16.39 -8.50 -3.82
N GLU A 412 15.32 -7.69 -3.93
CA GLU A 412 15.31 -6.49 -4.77
C GLU A 412 16.39 -5.51 -4.31
N ILE A 413 16.46 -5.25 -3.02
CA ILE A 413 17.45 -4.35 -2.45
C ILE A 413 18.85 -4.86 -2.71
N GLU A 414 19.11 -6.18 -2.55
CA GLU A 414 20.39 -6.80 -2.82
C GLU A 414 20.81 -6.70 -4.28
N VAL A 415 19.86 -6.86 -5.21
CA VAL A 415 20.14 -6.68 -6.65
C VAL A 415 20.67 -5.28 -6.90
N HIS A 416 20.02 -4.24 -6.36
CA HIS A 416 20.45 -2.86 -6.53
C HIS A 416 21.76 -2.56 -5.79
N VAL A 417 21.97 -3.10 -4.58
CA VAL A 417 23.24 -2.95 -3.85
C VAL A 417 24.40 -3.56 -4.66
N ARG A 418 24.20 -4.73 -5.30
CA ARG A 418 25.22 -5.37 -6.15
C ARG A 418 25.47 -4.66 -7.49
N GLN A 419 24.58 -3.78 -7.93
CA GLN A 419 24.81 -2.94 -9.12
C GLN A 419 25.76 -1.77 -8.85
N SER A 420 25.99 -1.43 -7.55
CA SER A 420 26.99 -0.42 -7.21
C SER A 420 28.39 -0.84 -7.66
N GLN A 421 29.12 0.07 -8.31
CA GLN A 421 30.51 -0.18 -8.75
C GLN A 421 31.46 -0.50 -7.59
N TYR A 422 31.07 -0.21 -6.36
CA TYR A 422 31.86 -0.41 -5.15
C TYR A 422 31.56 -1.74 -4.44
N VAL A 423 30.61 -2.55 -4.95
CA VAL A 423 30.12 -3.75 -4.27
C VAL A 423 30.33 -4.99 -5.14
N ARG A 424 31.10 -5.97 -4.63
CA ARG A 424 31.29 -7.28 -5.26
C ARG A 424 30.09 -8.20 -5.00
N THR A 425 29.63 -8.23 -3.74
CA THR A 425 28.46 -9.00 -3.32
C THR A 425 27.85 -8.37 -2.09
N ALA A 426 26.55 -8.61 -1.88
CA ALA A 426 25.80 -8.07 -0.78
C ALA A 426 24.70 -9.01 -0.32
N VAL A 427 24.40 -8.92 0.98
CA VAL A 427 23.23 -9.53 1.65
C VAL A 427 22.56 -8.46 2.48
N VAL A 428 21.23 -8.38 2.41
CA VAL A 428 20.45 -7.45 3.22
C VAL A 428 19.70 -8.23 4.30
N ILE A 429 19.79 -7.73 5.53
CA ILE A 429 19.26 -8.37 6.73
C ILE A 429 18.38 -7.37 7.47
N PRO A 430 17.16 -7.77 7.89
CA PRO A 430 16.33 -6.95 8.74
C PRO A 430 16.87 -6.92 10.17
N TYR A 431 16.96 -5.74 10.78
CA TYR A 431 17.22 -5.60 12.20
C TYR A 431 15.90 -5.58 12.96
N GLN A 432 15.66 -6.63 13.77
CA GLN A 432 14.39 -6.85 14.50
C GLN A 432 14.64 -7.41 15.90
N PRO A 433 15.21 -6.61 16.82
CA PRO A 433 15.64 -7.12 18.14
C PRO A 433 14.45 -7.54 19.02
N ASN A 434 13.28 -6.93 18.86
CA ASN A 434 12.13 -7.08 19.75
C ASN A 434 10.79 -7.30 18.98
N GLY A 435 10.84 -7.92 17.80
CA GLY A 435 9.64 -8.25 17.00
C GLY A 435 9.60 -7.53 15.64
N PRO A 436 9.06 -6.30 15.51
CA PRO A 436 9.00 -5.63 14.21
C PRO A 436 10.38 -5.22 13.70
N VAL A 437 10.51 -5.14 12.37
CA VAL A 437 11.74 -4.67 11.71
C VAL A 437 11.90 -3.17 11.96
N GLU A 438 13.05 -2.76 12.53
CA GLU A 438 13.35 -1.35 12.80
C GLU A 438 14.10 -0.68 11.64
N TYR A 439 15.03 -1.39 11.00
CA TYR A 439 15.78 -0.94 9.84
C TYR A 439 16.50 -2.09 9.13
N LEU A 440 17.07 -1.77 7.97
CA LEU A 440 17.85 -2.71 7.16
C LEU A 440 19.35 -2.53 7.38
N ILE A 441 20.07 -3.66 7.37
CA ILE A 441 21.53 -3.74 7.38
C ILE A 441 21.99 -4.40 6.08
N ALA A 442 22.92 -3.79 5.36
CA ALA A 442 23.61 -4.43 4.24
C ALA A 442 24.98 -4.93 4.69
N ALA A 443 25.20 -6.25 4.65
CA ALA A 443 26.51 -6.86 4.77
C ALA A 443 27.09 -6.99 3.34
N ILE A 444 28.24 -6.35 3.08
CA ILE A 444 28.80 -6.24 1.75
C ILE A 444 30.28 -6.64 1.72
N VAL A 445 30.68 -7.26 0.64
CA VAL A 445 32.09 -7.42 0.24
C VAL A 445 32.39 -6.31 -0.76
N PRO A 446 33.24 -5.35 -0.43
CA PRO A 446 33.54 -4.24 -1.33
C PRO A 446 34.39 -4.66 -2.53
N GLU A 447 34.24 -3.95 -3.63
CA GLU A 447 35.22 -3.91 -4.71
C GLU A 447 36.41 -3.00 -4.32
N LYS A 448 37.46 -3.03 -5.11
CA LYS A 448 38.61 -2.13 -4.92
C LYS A 448 38.17 -0.69 -5.08
N HIS A 449 38.54 0.15 -4.12
CA HIS A 449 38.20 1.57 -4.10
C HIS A 449 39.31 2.39 -3.43
N ASP A 450 39.33 3.71 -3.69
CA ASP A 450 40.32 4.65 -3.16
C ASP A 450 39.87 5.44 -1.93
N PHE A 451 38.72 5.06 -1.33
CA PHE A 451 38.24 5.72 -0.12
C PHE A 451 39.11 5.35 1.09
N GLU A 452 39.51 6.35 1.86
CA GLU A 452 40.33 6.16 3.07
C GLU A 452 39.50 5.69 4.27
N LYS A 453 38.17 5.97 4.28
CA LYS A 453 37.29 5.69 5.42
C LYS A 453 35.98 5.04 4.95
N GLU A 454 35.52 4.06 5.71
CA GLU A 454 34.30 3.32 5.41
C GLU A 454 33.05 4.21 5.24
N PHE A 455 32.92 5.31 6.00
CA PHE A 455 31.77 6.20 5.84
C PHE A 455 31.72 6.89 4.47
N GLN A 456 32.89 7.13 3.83
CA GLN A 456 32.97 7.70 2.47
C GLN A 456 32.45 6.70 1.44
N LEU A 457 32.86 5.43 1.57
CA LEU A 457 32.36 4.33 0.76
C LEU A 457 30.84 4.15 0.94
N THR A 458 30.37 4.12 2.21
CA THR A 458 28.93 4.05 2.53
C THR A 458 28.15 5.20 1.88
N SER A 459 28.66 6.42 1.93
CA SER A 459 28.01 7.59 1.33
C SER A 459 27.94 7.48 -0.20
N ALA A 460 29.00 6.97 -0.84
CA ALA A 460 29.04 6.76 -2.29
C ALA A 460 28.02 5.69 -2.71
N ILE A 461 27.98 4.55 -2.02
CA ILE A 461 27.00 3.48 -2.29
C ILE A 461 25.57 3.99 -2.10
N LYS A 462 25.27 4.67 -0.98
CA LYS A 462 23.92 5.24 -0.74
C LYS A 462 23.49 6.23 -1.82
N LYS A 463 24.42 7.02 -2.35
CA LYS A 463 24.14 7.96 -3.43
C LYS A 463 23.74 7.23 -4.72
N GLU A 464 24.43 6.12 -5.06
CA GLU A 464 24.06 5.30 -6.21
C GLU A 464 22.68 4.64 -6.01
N LEU A 465 22.43 4.07 -4.82
CA LEU A 465 21.14 3.45 -4.49
C LEU A 465 19.97 4.44 -4.56
N ALA A 466 20.17 5.69 -4.16
CA ALA A 466 19.11 6.71 -4.18
C ALA A 466 18.64 7.07 -5.62
N ALA A 467 19.37 6.71 -6.66
CA ALA A 467 18.93 6.89 -8.04
C ALA A 467 17.85 5.88 -8.46
N SER A 468 17.86 4.66 -7.86
CA SER A 468 17.02 3.54 -8.30
C SER A 468 16.06 3.01 -7.21
N LEU A 469 16.40 3.21 -5.92
CA LEU A 469 15.58 2.75 -4.80
C LEU A 469 14.93 3.92 -4.06
N PRO A 470 13.65 3.78 -3.67
CA PRO A 470 13.01 4.70 -2.72
C PRO A 470 13.78 4.75 -1.40
N ALA A 471 13.77 5.89 -0.72
CA ALA A 471 14.55 6.12 0.50
C ALA A 471 14.29 5.07 1.62
N TYR A 472 13.05 4.56 1.73
CA TYR A 472 12.69 3.54 2.73
C TYR A 472 13.29 2.16 2.45
N MET A 473 13.77 1.88 1.23
CA MET A 473 14.44 0.63 0.84
C MET A 473 15.95 0.69 1.03
N ILE A 474 16.53 1.88 1.25
CA ILE A 474 17.99 2.03 1.38
C ILE A 474 18.43 1.58 2.78
N PRO A 475 19.37 0.59 2.90
CA PRO A 475 19.84 0.13 4.19
C PRO A 475 20.40 1.27 5.04
N ARG A 476 20.00 1.29 6.32
CA ARG A 476 20.47 2.30 7.28
C ARG A 476 21.92 2.09 7.64
N LYS A 477 22.32 0.81 7.85
CA LYS A 477 23.68 0.40 8.29
C LYS A 477 24.33 -0.43 7.18
N PHE A 478 25.63 -0.23 6.96
CA PHE A 478 26.47 -1.03 6.08
C PHE A 478 27.59 -1.65 6.89
N ILE A 479 27.86 -2.93 6.67
CA ILE A 479 28.90 -3.70 7.34
C ILE A 479 29.79 -4.29 6.26
N TYR A 480 31.08 -4.06 6.37
CA TYR A 480 32.07 -4.50 5.41
C TYR A 480 32.72 -5.81 5.86
N GLN A 481 32.73 -6.80 4.97
CA GLN A 481 33.26 -8.13 5.21
C GLN A 481 34.21 -8.55 4.08
N ASP A 482 35.16 -9.41 4.38
CA ASP A 482 36.07 -9.97 3.35
C ASP A 482 35.37 -10.99 2.48
N HIS A 483 34.36 -11.70 2.99
CA HIS A 483 33.57 -12.71 2.29
C HIS A 483 32.17 -12.86 2.88
N ILE A 484 31.22 -13.25 2.06
CA ILE A 484 29.86 -13.63 2.49
C ILE A 484 29.85 -15.13 2.82
N GLN A 485 29.30 -15.46 3.97
CA GLN A 485 29.21 -16.87 4.41
C GLN A 485 28.16 -17.62 3.60
N MET A 486 28.51 -18.85 3.26
CA MET A 486 27.69 -19.76 2.46
C MET A 486 27.33 -21.01 3.25
N THR A 487 26.13 -21.53 3.04
CA THR A 487 25.73 -22.86 3.53
C THR A 487 26.52 -23.96 2.83
N ALA A 488 26.47 -25.18 3.37
CA ALA A 488 27.09 -26.36 2.76
C ALA A 488 26.64 -26.62 1.30
N ASN A 489 25.45 -26.14 0.94
CA ASN A 489 24.87 -26.28 -0.41
C ASN A 489 25.19 -25.08 -1.33
N GLY A 490 26.10 -24.20 -0.93
CA GLY A 490 26.53 -23.06 -1.76
C GLY A 490 25.51 -21.90 -1.82
N LYS A 491 24.52 -21.86 -0.93
CA LYS A 491 23.60 -20.72 -0.78
C LYS A 491 24.12 -19.77 0.30
N ILE A 492 23.75 -18.51 0.23
CA ILE A 492 24.05 -17.50 1.25
C ILE A 492 23.42 -17.91 2.59
N ASP A 493 24.22 -17.95 3.64
CA ASP A 493 23.75 -18.26 5.00
C ASP A 493 23.30 -16.98 5.73
N ARG A 494 22.10 -16.49 5.36
CA ARG A 494 21.52 -15.27 5.95
C ARG A 494 21.37 -15.35 7.46
N LYS A 495 21.05 -16.53 8.00
CA LYS A 495 20.86 -16.73 9.44
C LYS A 495 22.16 -16.47 10.18
N ARG A 496 23.24 -17.12 9.76
CA ARG A 496 24.56 -16.98 10.38
C ARG A 496 25.12 -15.55 10.24
N ILE A 497 24.96 -14.95 9.03
CA ILE A 497 25.34 -13.55 8.82
C ILE A 497 24.55 -12.65 9.77
N GLY A 498 23.24 -12.90 9.95
CA GLY A 498 22.39 -12.19 10.89
C GLY A 498 22.91 -12.30 12.33
N GLU A 499 23.22 -13.48 12.80
CA GLU A 499 23.78 -13.71 14.13
C GLU A 499 25.11 -12.95 14.36
N GLU A 500 25.97 -12.87 13.36
CA GLU A 500 27.26 -12.16 13.45
C GLU A 500 27.12 -10.63 13.39
N VAL A 501 26.15 -10.14 12.65
CA VAL A 501 25.94 -8.71 12.36
C VAL A 501 25.06 -8.03 13.41
N LEU A 502 24.23 -8.81 14.13
CA LEU A 502 23.31 -8.33 15.16
C LEU A 502 23.93 -8.33 16.57
N VAL A 503 25.12 -8.89 16.75
CA VAL A 503 25.94 -8.81 17.96
C VAL A 503 26.76 -7.51 17.94
#